data_c2f441e8263a5807b4f23ac7fa170848
#
_entry.id   c2f441e8263a5807b4f23ac7fa170848
#
_cell.length_a   1.000
_cell.length_b   1.000
_cell.length_c   1.000
_cell.angle_alpha   90.00
_cell.angle_beta   90.00
_cell.angle_gamma   90.00
#
_symmetry.space_group_name_H-M   'P 1'
#
loop_
_entity.id
_entity.type
_entity.pdbx_description
1 polymer ?
#
loop_
_entity_poly.entity_id
_entity_poly.type
_entity_poly.pdbx_seq_one_letter_code
_entity_poly.pdbx_strand_id
1 'polypeptide(L)'
;PGDVLLRVEGLNVKNQKGVLGVKNLSLSVRAGEILGLCGIDGNGQTELVQAITGLTKVESGRIFLRDIDITHLSIKERSDLGLGHIPEDRQKHGLVLDFTLGENFIIHNYYKEPFAHWGILNKKAILENAQRLIREFDVRSGQGAITPARAMSGGNQQKAIVAREIDRSPDVFIVVQPTRGLDVGAIEYIHKRIIGERDKNKAILLVSLELDEIMDLSDRIAVIYNGEIVGIVDAAETNENELGLMMSGALHKAQEAAQTGREPAHV
;
A
#
# COMPACT_ATOMS: atom_id res chain seq x y z
N PRO A 1 6.41 18.51 0.00
CA PRO A 1 5.56 17.70 -0.87
C PRO A 1 5.24 18.44 -2.15
N GLY A 2 5.30 17.73 -3.30
CA GLY A 2 5.01 18.28 -4.63
C GLY A 2 3.53 18.18 -5.02
N ASP A 3 3.28 17.91 -6.32
CA ASP A 3 1.93 17.78 -6.87
C ASP A 3 1.20 16.56 -6.33
N VAL A 4 -0.14 16.58 -6.36
CA VAL A 4 -0.97 15.43 -5.99
C VAL A 4 -0.84 14.34 -7.06
N LEU A 5 -0.36 13.15 -6.65
CA LEU A 5 -0.21 12.00 -7.54
C LEU A 5 -1.32 10.95 -7.38
N LEU A 6 -1.88 10.81 -6.17
CA LEU A 6 -3.06 9.98 -5.92
C LEU A 6 -4.16 10.86 -5.33
N ARG A 7 -5.37 10.80 -5.88
CA ARG A 7 -6.54 11.50 -5.38
C ARG A 7 -7.76 10.60 -5.41
N VAL A 8 -8.43 10.52 -4.27
CA VAL A 8 -9.68 9.79 -4.07
C VAL A 8 -10.76 10.78 -3.69
N GLU A 9 -11.89 10.73 -4.38
CA GLU A 9 -13.00 11.69 -4.21
C GLU A 9 -14.32 10.98 -3.97
N GLY A 10 -14.93 11.20 -2.83
CA GLY A 10 -16.27 10.75 -2.48
C GLY A 10 -16.47 9.24 -2.64
N LEU A 11 -15.45 8.44 -2.34
CA LEU A 11 -15.42 7.02 -2.63
C LEU A 11 -16.38 6.24 -1.74
N ASN A 12 -17.20 5.39 -2.37
CA ASN A 12 -18.04 4.42 -1.69
C ASN A 12 -17.70 3.02 -2.21
N VAL A 13 -17.42 2.09 -1.28
CA VAL A 13 -17.03 0.71 -1.60
C VAL A 13 -17.76 -0.25 -0.67
N LYS A 14 -18.35 -1.31 -1.23
CA LYS A 14 -18.96 -2.39 -0.45
C LYS A 14 -17.91 -3.43 -0.06
N ASN A 15 -18.04 -3.95 1.15
CA ASN A 15 -17.31 -5.11 1.61
C ASN A 15 -17.92 -6.42 1.03
N GLN A 16 -17.30 -7.55 1.35
CA GLN A 16 -17.75 -8.88 0.90
C GLN A 16 -19.17 -9.25 1.36
N LYS A 17 -19.69 -8.58 2.40
CA LYS A 17 -21.07 -8.78 2.90
C LYS A 17 -22.09 -7.86 2.21
N GLY A 18 -21.68 -7.06 1.23
CA GLY A 18 -22.54 -6.13 0.52
C GLY A 18 -22.87 -4.83 1.28
N VAL A 19 -22.22 -4.58 2.42
CA VAL A 19 -22.37 -3.37 3.23
C VAL A 19 -21.28 -2.37 2.86
N LEU A 20 -21.56 -1.07 2.89
CA LEU A 20 -20.56 -0.04 2.66
C LEU A 20 -19.46 -0.12 3.72
N GLY A 21 -18.28 -0.54 3.32
CA GLY A 21 -17.06 -0.54 4.13
C GLY A 21 -16.30 0.78 4.03
N VAL A 22 -16.42 1.48 2.89
CA VAL A 22 -15.92 2.86 2.68
C VAL A 22 -17.10 3.73 2.32
N LYS A 23 -17.20 4.92 2.93
CA LYS A 23 -18.35 5.82 2.85
C LYS A 23 -17.88 7.24 2.57
N ASN A 24 -18.21 7.76 1.40
CA ASN A 24 -17.91 9.13 0.97
C ASN A 24 -16.47 9.59 1.30
N LEU A 25 -15.51 8.66 1.18
CA LEU A 25 -14.13 8.87 1.58
C LEU A 25 -13.36 9.69 0.54
N SER A 26 -12.66 10.71 1.01
CA SER A 26 -11.78 11.52 0.18
C SER A 26 -10.40 11.65 0.83
N LEU A 27 -9.34 11.48 0.04
CA LEU A 27 -7.95 11.72 0.45
C LEU A 27 -7.07 12.04 -0.76
N SER A 28 -5.91 12.59 -0.49
CA SER A 28 -4.89 12.83 -1.52
C SER A 28 -3.49 12.58 -0.98
N VAL A 29 -2.62 12.03 -1.84
CA VAL A 29 -1.19 11.81 -1.56
C VAL A 29 -0.36 12.54 -2.59
N ARG A 30 0.66 13.27 -2.13
CA ARG A 30 1.50 14.13 -2.95
C ARG A 30 2.84 13.47 -3.29
N ALA A 31 3.48 13.94 -4.32
CA ALA A 31 4.86 13.58 -4.63
C ALA A 31 5.79 13.94 -3.46
N GLY A 32 6.67 13.02 -3.08
CA GLY A 32 7.57 13.21 -1.94
C GLY A 32 6.86 13.17 -0.58
N GLU A 33 5.74 12.45 -0.49
CA GLU A 33 4.94 12.33 0.73
C GLU A 33 4.64 10.87 1.06
N ILE A 34 4.70 10.53 2.35
CA ILE A 34 4.08 9.35 2.92
C ILE A 34 2.82 9.80 3.68
N LEU A 35 1.65 9.46 3.18
CA LEU A 35 0.40 9.57 3.90
C LEU A 35 0.15 8.25 4.63
N GLY A 36 0.24 8.26 5.96
CA GLY A 36 -0.15 7.13 6.80
C GLY A 36 -1.67 7.03 6.90
N LEU A 37 -2.21 5.84 6.79
CA LEU A 37 -3.62 5.56 7.08
C LEU A 37 -3.68 4.62 8.28
N CYS A 38 -4.17 5.12 9.41
CA CYS A 38 -4.38 4.35 10.63
C CYS A 38 -5.86 4.24 10.97
N GLY A 39 -6.19 3.25 11.78
CA GLY A 39 -7.55 2.96 12.25
C GLY A 39 -7.62 1.55 12.82
N ILE A 40 -8.65 1.25 13.61
CA ILE A 40 -8.89 -0.10 14.11
C ILE A 40 -9.21 -1.01 12.93
N ASP A 41 -8.71 -2.25 12.96
CA ASP A 41 -8.95 -3.23 11.90
C ASP A 41 -10.45 -3.37 11.57
N GLY A 42 -10.75 -3.47 10.27
CA GLY A 42 -12.12 -3.58 9.78
C GLY A 42 -12.87 -2.26 9.60
N ASN A 43 -12.20 -1.11 9.74
CA ASN A 43 -12.81 0.21 9.52
C ASN A 43 -12.81 0.68 8.04
N GLY A 44 -12.51 -0.19 7.08
CA GLY A 44 -12.58 0.14 5.66
C GLY A 44 -11.21 0.25 4.95
N GLN A 45 -10.10 0.04 5.66
CA GLN A 45 -8.75 0.09 5.09
C GLN A 45 -8.60 -0.90 3.92
N THR A 46 -9.04 -2.13 4.12
CA THR A 46 -8.96 -3.19 3.11
C THR A 46 -9.77 -2.84 1.87
N GLU A 47 -11.00 -2.37 2.04
CA GLU A 47 -11.89 -1.98 0.95
C GLU A 47 -11.31 -0.78 0.16
N LEU A 48 -10.75 0.19 0.86
CA LEU A 48 -10.08 1.34 0.24
C LEU A 48 -8.89 0.89 -0.62
N VAL A 49 -8.00 0.07 -0.07
CA VAL A 49 -6.84 -0.48 -0.79
C VAL A 49 -7.28 -1.28 -2.00
N GLN A 50 -8.26 -2.16 -1.84
CA GLN A 50 -8.78 -2.99 -2.93
C GLN A 50 -9.41 -2.15 -4.05
N ALA A 51 -10.10 -1.07 -3.71
CA ALA A 51 -10.65 -0.14 -4.68
C ALA A 51 -9.57 0.62 -5.45
N ILE A 52 -8.54 1.16 -4.75
CA ILE A 52 -7.42 1.88 -5.37
C ILE A 52 -6.61 0.95 -6.29
N THR A 53 -6.39 -0.29 -5.87
CA THR A 53 -5.62 -1.26 -6.65
C THR A 53 -6.41 -1.97 -7.75
N GLY A 54 -7.75 -1.81 -7.78
CA GLY A 54 -8.63 -2.41 -8.77
C GLY A 54 -9.05 -3.85 -8.47
N LEU A 55 -8.84 -4.30 -7.24
CA LEU A 55 -9.24 -5.64 -6.77
C LEU A 55 -10.73 -5.73 -6.44
N THR A 56 -11.39 -4.60 -6.19
CA THR A 56 -12.84 -4.53 -5.99
C THR A 56 -13.46 -3.39 -6.79
N LYS A 57 -14.75 -3.48 -7.04
CA LYS A 57 -15.51 -2.44 -7.75
C LYS A 57 -15.85 -1.27 -6.83
N VAL A 58 -15.82 -0.08 -7.40
CA VAL A 58 -16.28 1.16 -6.78
C VAL A 58 -17.79 1.30 -6.99
N GLU A 59 -18.54 1.58 -5.94
CA GLU A 59 -20.00 1.83 -6.04
C GLU A 59 -20.26 3.26 -6.55
N SER A 60 -19.52 4.24 -6.03
CA SER A 60 -19.53 5.63 -6.48
C SER A 60 -18.28 6.36 -6.01
N GLY A 61 -18.05 7.56 -6.53
CA GLY A 61 -16.83 8.33 -6.33
C GLY A 61 -15.81 8.08 -7.43
N ARG A 62 -14.63 8.67 -7.29
CA ARG A 62 -13.58 8.60 -8.31
C ARG A 62 -12.20 8.43 -7.69
N ILE A 63 -11.31 7.78 -8.44
CA ILE A 63 -9.91 7.59 -8.10
C ILE A 63 -9.07 8.09 -9.27
N PHE A 64 -8.13 8.99 -8.98
CA PHE A 64 -7.24 9.57 -9.98
C PHE A 64 -5.79 9.24 -9.66
N LEU A 65 -5.06 8.85 -10.70
CA LEU A 65 -3.61 8.77 -10.67
C LEU A 65 -3.09 9.94 -11.51
N ARG A 66 -2.48 10.94 -10.86
CA ARG A 66 -2.29 12.27 -11.44
C ARG A 66 -3.63 12.84 -11.90
N ASP A 67 -3.78 13.17 -13.17
CA ASP A 67 -5.03 13.67 -13.77
C ASP A 67 -5.84 12.58 -14.50
N ILE A 68 -5.40 11.32 -14.42
CA ILE A 68 -6.05 10.20 -15.12
C ILE A 68 -7.05 9.54 -14.18
N ASP A 69 -8.32 9.50 -14.57
CA ASP A 69 -9.34 8.72 -13.85
C ASP A 69 -9.10 7.22 -14.05
N ILE A 70 -8.73 6.55 -12.95
CA ILE A 70 -8.44 5.11 -12.94
C ILE A 70 -9.56 4.27 -12.32
N THR A 71 -10.70 4.88 -11.99
CA THR A 71 -11.78 4.27 -11.22
C THR A 71 -12.23 2.91 -11.79
N HIS A 72 -12.31 2.82 -13.11
CA HIS A 72 -12.77 1.61 -13.79
C HIS A 72 -11.70 0.88 -14.60
N LEU A 73 -10.44 1.33 -14.50
CA LEU A 73 -9.33 0.65 -15.16
C LEU A 73 -9.00 -0.68 -14.47
N SER A 74 -8.53 -1.63 -15.27
CA SER A 74 -8.06 -2.92 -14.77
C SER A 74 -6.79 -2.78 -13.93
N ILE A 75 -6.47 -3.79 -13.12
CA ILE A 75 -5.22 -3.86 -12.33
C ILE A 75 -4.00 -3.61 -13.21
N LYS A 76 -3.97 -4.24 -14.41
CA LYS A 76 -2.87 -4.10 -15.36
C LYS A 76 -2.72 -2.66 -15.85
N GLU A 77 -3.80 -2.01 -16.25
CA GLU A 77 -3.76 -0.61 -16.72
C GLU A 77 -3.29 0.34 -15.61
N ARG A 78 -3.78 0.18 -14.38
CA ARG A 78 -3.31 0.97 -13.22
C ARG A 78 -1.82 0.76 -12.97
N SER A 79 -1.36 -0.48 -13.05
CA SER A 79 0.04 -0.86 -12.91
C SER A 79 0.92 -0.25 -14.02
N ASP A 80 0.45 -0.26 -15.27
CA ASP A 80 1.14 0.34 -16.42
C ASP A 80 1.19 1.88 -16.34
N LEU A 81 0.22 2.50 -15.67
CA LEU A 81 0.19 3.94 -15.38
C LEU A 81 1.06 4.36 -14.19
N GLY A 82 1.70 3.42 -13.50
CA GLY A 82 2.65 3.72 -12.43
C GLY A 82 2.07 3.57 -11.02
N LEU A 83 1.09 2.69 -10.82
CA LEU A 83 0.65 2.26 -9.48
C LEU A 83 1.40 1.00 -9.06
N GLY A 84 2.12 1.07 -7.93
CA GLY A 84 2.76 -0.06 -7.26
C GLY A 84 1.96 -0.50 -6.04
N HIS A 85 2.03 -1.79 -5.70
CA HIS A 85 1.31 -2.34 -4.56
C HIS A 85 2.14 -3.37 -3.80
N ILE A 86 2.42 -3.09 -2.53
CA ILE A 86 2.99 -4.03 -1.57
C ILE A 86 1.84 -4.51 -0.69
N PRO A 87 1.34 -5.76 -0.89
CA PRO A 87 0.15 -6.24 -0.21
C PRO A 87 0.44 -6.71 1.22
N GLU A 88 -0.59 -6.71 2.07
CA GLU A 88 -0.54 -7.18 3.45
C GLU A 88 -0.11 -8.66 3.54
N ASP A 89 -0.76 -9.54 2.76
CA ASP A 89 -0.46 -10.96 2.74
C ASP A 89 0.51 -11.29 1.60
N ARG A 90 1.80 -11.37 1.96
CA ARG A 90 2.88 -11.67 1.02
C ARG A 90 2.76 -13.03 0.34
N GLN A 91 2.15 -14.02 1.02
CA GLN A 91 2.05 -15.39 0.51
C GLN A 91 0.83 -15.59 -0.37
N LYS A 92 -0.27 -14.91 -0.05
CA LYS A 92 -1.53 -15.03 -0.79
C LYS A 92 -1.60 -14.07 -1.98
N HIS A 93 -1.08 -12.86 -1.81
CA HIS A 93 -1.22 -11.79 -2.80
C HIS A 93 0.11 -11.22 -3.30
N GLY A 94 1.21 -11.46 -2.56
CA GLY A 94 2.51 -10.89 -2.90
C GLY A 94 3.34 -11.74 -3.84
N LEU A 95 3.35 -13.06 -3.66
CA LEU A 95 4.20 -14.01 -4.39
C LEU A 95 3.39 -15.20 -4.90
N VAL A 96 3.85 -15.78 -6.01
CA VAL A 96 3.46 -17.13 -6.41
C VAL A 96 4.47 -18.09 -5.79
N LEU A 97 4.06 -18.79 -4.73
CA LEU A 97 4.96 -19.55 -3.87
C LEU A 97 5.69 -20.68 -4.58
N ASP A 98 5.07 -21.28 -5.59
CA ASP A 98 5.65 -22.35 -6.41
C ASP A 98 6.60 -21.86 -7.50
N PHE A 99 6.56 -20.57 -7.82
CA PHE A 99 7.47 -19.97 -8.78
C PHE A 99 8.82 -19.69 -8.13
N THR A 100 9.84 -19.69 -8.96
CA THR A 100 11.18 -19.26 -8.57
C THR A 100 11.21 -17.77 -8.23
N LEU A 101 12.23 -17.35 -7.52
CA LEU A 101 12.47 -15.93 -7.22
C LEU A 101 12.60 -15.11 -8.52
N GLY A 102 13.28 -15.64 -9.52
CA GLY A 102 13.41 -14.98 -10.83
C GLY A 102 12.09 -14.77 -11.54
N GLU A 103 11.20 -15.76 -11.52
CA GLU A 103 9.85 -15.65 -12.10
C GLU A 103 8.97 -14.67 -11.31
N ASN A 104 9.06 -14.67 -9.97
CA ASN A 104 8.33 -13.72 -9.14
C ASN A 104 8.77 -12.27 -9.38
N PHE A 105 10.04 -12.01 -9.69
CA PHE A 105 10.50 -10.64 -9.97
C PHE A 105 9.91 -10.05 -11.25
N ILE A 106 9.55 -10.86 -12.23
CA ILE A 106 9.05 -10.40 -13.52
C ILE A 106 7.53 -10.55 -13.68
N ILE A 107 6.80 -11.03 -12.68
CA ILE A 107 5.39 -11.42 -12.81
C ILE A 107 4.48 -10.31 -13.35
N HIS A 108 4.82 -9.04 -13.10
CA HIS A 108 4.07 -7.88 -13.58
C HIS A 108 4.48 -7.37 -14.95
N ASN A 109 5.66 -7.78 -15.46
CA ASN A 109 6.23 -7.27 -16.70
C ASN A 109 6.84 -8.37 -17.60
N TYR A 110 6.53 -9.65 -17.32
CA TYR A 110 7.05 -10.80 -18.06
C TYR A 110 6.83 -10.72 -19.58
N TYR A 111 5.80 -9.99 -20.01
CA TYR A 111 5.43 -9.83 -21.42
C TYR A 111 6.13 -8.67 -22.13
N LYS A 112 6.90 -7.87 -21.37
CA LYS A 112 7.65 -6.71 -21.90
C LYS A 112 9.12 -7.09 -22.20
N GLU A 113 9.75 -6.35 -23.10
CA GLU A 113 11.21 -6.39 -23.22
C GLU A 113 11.87 -5.98 -21.90
N PRO A 114 12.99 -6.57 -21.52
CA PRO A 114 13.76 -7.60 -22.23
C PRO A 114 13.35 -9.05 -21.89
N PHE A 115 12.26 -9.25 -21.10
CA PHE A 115 11.86 -10.55 -20.55
C PHE A 115 11.12 -11.45 -21.54
N ALA A 116 10.45 -10.85 -22.52
CA ALA A 116 9.83 -11.59 -23.61
C ALA A 116 10.03 -10.90 -24.96
N HIS A 117 10.18 -11.74 -26.02
CA HIS A 117 10.21 -11.30 -27.39
C HIS A 117 9.33 -12.23 -28.21
N TRP A 118 8.37 -11.70 -28.99
CA TRP A 118 7.40 -12.50 -29.77
C TRP A 118 6.68 -13.59 -28.94
N GLY A 119 6.38 -13.31 -27.66
CA GLY A 119 5.70 -14.26 -26.78
C GLY A 119 6.61 -15.37 -26.20
N ILE A 120 7.89 -15.35 -26.50
CA ILE A 120 8.87 -16.31 -25.96
C ILE A 120 9.67 -15.64 -24.84
N LEU A 121 9.71 -16.28 -23.66
CA LEU A 121 10.46 -15.77 -22.52
C LEU A 121 11.97 -15.88 -22.72
N ASN A 122 12.67 -14.79 -22.42
CA ASN A 122 14.13 -14.70 -22.42
C ASN A 122 14.70 -15.10 -21.05
N LYS A 123 15.00 -16.38 -20.88
CA LYS A 123 15.52 -16.93 -19.61
C LYS A 123 16.81 -16.25 -19.15
N LYS A 124 17.67 -15.83 -20.08
CA LYS A 124 18.93 -15.15 -19.75
C LYS A 124 18.64 -13.77 -19.12
N ALA A 125 17.78 -12.97 -19.73
CA ALA A 125 17.39 -11.67 -19.20
C ALA A 125 16.69 -11.78 -17.82
N ILE A 126 15.85 -12.80 -17.65
CA ILE A 126 15.20 -13.09 -16.36
C ILE A 126 16.22 -13.40 -15.28
N LEU A 127 17.21 -14.25 -15.58
CA LEU A 127 18.26 -14.62 -14.63
C LEU A 127 19.16 -13.44 -14.28
N GLU A 128 19.57 -12.64 -15.26
CA GLU A 128 20.41 -11.45 -15.06
C GLU A 128 19.68 -10.41 -14.20
N ASN A 129 18.40 -10.16 -14.47
CA ASN A 129 17.56 -9.27 -13.66
C ASN A 129 17.42 -9.78 -12.22
N ALA A 130 17.15 -11.08 -12.05
CA ALA A 130 17.02 -11.66 -10.72
C ALA A 130 18.31 -11.55 -9.91
N GLN A 131 19.47 -11.82 -10.53
CA GLN A 131 20.78 -11.67 -9.88
C GLN A 131 21.07 -10.21 -9.47
N ARG A 132 20.67 -9.25 -10.30
CA ARG A 132 20.77 -7.82 -9.98
C ARG A 132 19.93 -7.49 -8.76
N LEU A 133 18.63 -7.83 -8.75
CA LEU A 133 17.70 -7.52 -7.66
C LEU A 133 18.08 -8.23 -6.36
N ILE A 134 18.53 -9.48 -6.43
CA ILE A 134 19.05 -10.23 -5.27
C ILE A 134 20.19 -9.46 -4.59
N ARG A 135 21.15 -8.94 -5.36
CA ARG A 135 22.28 -8.17 -4.81
C ARG A 135 21.86 -6.80 -4.30
N GLU A 136 21.08 -6.07 -5.09
CA GLU A 136 20.67 -4.69 -4.77
C GLU A 136 19.78 -4.61 -3.55
N PHE A 137 18.92 -5.60 -3.36
CA PHE A 137 17.96 -5.63 -2.26
C PHE A 137 18.32 -6.59 -1.13
N ASP A 138 19.53 -7.14 -1.13
CA ASP A 138 20.00 -8.11 -0.13
C ASP A 138 18.97 -9.23 0.13
N VAL A 139 18.45 -9.83 -0.93
CA VAL A 139 17.51 -10.95 -0.82
C VAL A 139 18.29 -12.23 -0.65
N ARG A 140 18.18 -12.87 0.52
CA ARG A 140 18.85 -14.13 0.78
C ARG A 140 18.00 -15.31 0.33
N SER A 141 18.56 -16.14 -0.53
CA SER A 141 17.91 -17.31 -1.10
C SER A 141 18.92 -18.45 -1.27
N GLY A 142 18.51 -19.68 -0.99
CA GLY A 142 19.45 -20.82 -0.93
C GLY A 142 20.12 -21.16 -2.26
N GLN A 143 19.40 -20.96 -3.39
CA GLN A 143 19.86 -21.26 -4.74
C GLN A 143 19.79 -20.05 -5.69
N GLY A 144 19.82 -18.82 -5.12
CA GLY A 144 19.72 -17.59 -5.91
C GLY A 144 18.38 -17.49 -6.64
N ALA A 145 18.43 -17.09 -7.91
CA ALA A 145 17.25 -16.81 -8.74
C ALA A 145 16.30 -18.01 -8.93
N ILE A 146 16.82 -19.24 -8.82
CA ILE A 146 16.02 -20.47 -9.01
C ILE A 146 15.37 -21.01 -7.73
N THR A 147 15.58 -20.34 -6.59
CA THR A 147 14.95 -20.70 -5.32
C THR A 147 13.42 -20.53 -5.42
N PRO A 148 12.62 -21.57 -5.14
CA PRO A 148 11.17 -21.39 -5.03
C PRO A 148 10.83 -20.42 -3.89
N ALA A 149 9.87 -19.51 -4.12
CA ALA A 149 9.53 -18.46 -3.13
C ALA A 149 9.09 -19.05 -1.78
N ARG A 150 8.44 -20.22 -1.78
CA ARG A 150 8.04 -20.94 -0.54
C ARG A 150 9.22 -21.35 0.35
N ALA A 151 10.40 -21.55 -0.21
CA ALA A 151 11.60 -21.96 0.52
C ALA A 151 12.34 -20.79 1.19
N MET A 152 11.84 -19.58 1.05
CA MET A 152 12.44 -18.37 1.60
C MET A 152 11.81 -17.99 2.96
N SER A 153 12.61 -17.37 3.83
CA SER A 153 12.08 -16.77 5.07
C SER A 153 11.11 -15.62 4.77
N GLY A 154 10.21 -15.32 5.70
CA GLY A 154 9.24 -14.23 5.56
C GLY A 154 9.88 -12.88 5.26
N GLY A 155 11.00 -12.55 5.91
CA GLY A 155 11.76 -11.32 5.65
C GLY A 155 12.32 -11.27 4.23
N ASN A 156 12.85 -12.37 3.70
CA ASN A 156 13.35 -12.42 2.34
C ASN A 156 12.23 -12.44 1.29
N GLN A 157 11.09 -13.06 1.59
CA GLN A 157 9.87 -12.94 0.77
C GLN A 157 9.43 -11.49 0.65
N GLN A 158 9.41 -10.75 1.76
CA GLN A 158 9.04 -9.35 1.77
C GLN A 158 10.05 -8.48 1.01
N LYS A 159 11.36 -8.69 1.23
CA LYS A 159 12.40 -8.01 0.46
C LYS A 159 12.24 -8.25 -1.05
N ALA A 160 11.87 -9.47 -1.46
CA ALA A 160 11.63 -9.79 -2.87
C ALA A 160 10.44 -9.03 -3.45
N ILE A 161 9.32 -8.90 -2.71
CA ILE A 161 8.16 -8.11 -3.13
C ILE A 161 8.55 -6.63 -3.26
N VAL A 162 9.21 -6.08 -2.25
CA VAL A 162 9.66 -4.68 -2.26
C VAL A 162 10.62 -4.42 -3.41
N ALA A 163 11.58 -5.33 -3.66
CA ALA A 163 12.52 -5.25 -4.78
C ALA A 163 11.79 -5.19 -6.13
N ARG A 164 10.84 -6.10 -6.34
CA ARG A 164 10.04 -6.13 -7.56
C ARG A 164 9.24 -4.85 -7.78
N GLU A 165 8.57 -4.36 -6.74
CA GLU A 165 7.73 -3.17 -6.87
C GLU A 165 8.57 -1.90 -7.07
N ILE A 166 9.68 -1.73 -6.35
CA ILE A 166 10.58 -0.59 -6.51
C ILE A 166 11.26 -0.60 -7.89
N ASP A 167 11.70 -1.76 -8.38
CA ASP A 167 12.38 -1.88 -9.68
C ASP A 167 11.50 -1.43 -10.85
N ARG A 168 10.19 -1.57 -10.72
CA ARG A 168 9.22 -1.05 -11.71
C ARG A 168 9.10 0.47 -11.69
N SER A 169 9.66 1.12 -10.67
CA SER A 169 9.66 2.57 -10.47
C SER A 169 8.28 3.22 -10.61
N PRO A 170 7.24 2.76 -9.91
CA PRO A 170 5.94 3.42 -9.94
C PRO A 170 6.01 4.83 -9.37
N ASP A 171 5.03 5.67 -9.71
CA ASP A 171 4.92 7.02 -9.17
C ASP A 171 4.16 7.05 -7.84
N VAL A 172 3.26 6.09 -7.67
CA VAL A 172 2.45 5.92 -6.46
C VAL A 172 2.60 4.50 -5.93
N PHE A 173 2.90 4.38 -4.64
CA PHE A 173 2.94 3.11 -3.93
C PHE A 173 1.78 2.99 -2.94
N ILE A 174 1.06 1.90 -3.00
CA ILE A 174 0.14 1.46 -1.94
C ILE A 174 0.87 0.41 -1.12
N VAL A 175 1.21 0.72 0.12
CA VAL A 175 2.04 -0.12 0.99
C VAL A 175 1.19 -0.54 2.19
N VAL A 176 0.90 -1.84 2.30
CA VAL A 176 -0.01 -2.36 3.33
C VAL A 176 0.73 -3.31 4.25
N GLN A 177 0.77 -3.00 5.55
CA GLN A 177 1.39 -3.83 6.59
C GLN A 177 2.79 -4.34 6.21
N PRO A 178 3.70 -3.46 5.73
CA PRO A 178 4.93 -3.89 5.07
C PRO A 178 5.87 -4.68 5.98
N THR A 179 5.75 -4.53 7.29
CA THR A 179 6.66 -5.12 8.28
C THR A 179 6.03 -6.20 9.13
N ARG A 180 4.76 -6.52 8.89
CA ARG A 180 4.02 -7.49 9.70
C ARG A 180 4.72 -8.85 9.81
N GLY A 181 5.04 -9.25 11.05
CA GLY A 181 5.65 -10.56 11.35
C GLY A 181 7.09 -10.70 10.86
N LEU A 182 7.83 -9.59 10.75
CA LEU A 182 9.24 -9.56 10.41
C LEU A 182 10.12 -9.35 11.65
N ASP A 183 11.39 -9.71 11.54
CA ASP A 183 12.41 -9.36 12.53
C ASP A 183 12.84 -7.90 12.40
N VAL A 184 13.46 -7.36 13.47
CA VAL A 184 13.86 -5.94 13.55
C VAL A 184 14.76 -5.51 12.38
N GLY A 185 15.70 -6.36 11.96
CA GLY A 185 16.60 -6.03 10.86
C GLY A 185 15.88 -5.93 9.52
N ALA A 186 14.87 -6.78 9.28
CA ALA A 186 14.03 -6.69 8.09
C ALA A 186 13.11 -5.46 8.15
N ILE A 187 12.56 -5.12 9.32
CA ILE A 187 11.74 -3.92 9.52
C ILE A 187 12.54 -2.66 9.14
N GLU A 188 13.70 -2.45 9.76
CA GLU A 188 14.56 -1.28 9.46
C GLU A 188 14.93 -1.19 7.97
N TYR A 189 15.21 -2.34 7.35
CA TYR A 189 15.53 -2.39 5.93
C TYR A 189 14.35 -1.91 5.07
N ILE A 190 13.15 -2.42 5.32
CA ILE A 190 11.93 -2.07 4.58
C ILE A 190 11.60 -0.58 4.76
N HIS A 191 11.66 -0.07 6.00
CA HIS A 191 11.42 1.34 6.30
C HIS A 191 12.38 2.25 5.51
N LYS A 192 13.68 1.95 5.50
CA LYS A 192 14.68 2.70 4.73
C LYS A 192 14.37 2.70 3.22
N ARG A 193 13.88 1.58 2.68
CA ARG A 193 13.50 1.51 1.26
C ARG A 193 12.26 2.35 0.96
N ILE A 194 11.23 2.32 1.82
CA ILE A 194 10.02 3.14 1.68
C ILE A 194 10.36 4.63 1.73
N ILE A 195 11.14 5.07 2.73
CA ILE A 195 11.61 6.45 2.84
C ILE A 195 12.42 6.85 1.59
N GLY A 196 13.29 5.96 1.12
CA GLY A 196 14.10 6.23 -0.08
C GLY A 196 13.26 6.41 -1.35
N GLU A 197 12.08 5.80 -1.45
CA GLU A 197 11.18 6.05 -2.58
C GLU A 197 10.43 7.39 -2.41
N ARG A 198 9.99 7.75 -1.19
CA ARG A 198 9.46 9.08 -0.91
C ARG A 198 10.46 10.18 -1.32
N ASP A 199 11.73 10.02 -0.95
CA ASP A 199 12.79 11.01 -1.23
C ASP A 199 13.10 11.14 -2.73
N LYS A 200 12.68 10.17 -3.54
CA LYS A 200 12.67 10.24 -5.02
C LYS A 200 11.40 10.88 -5.58
N ASN A 201 10.65 11.62 -4.79
CA ASN A 201 9.38 12.26 -5.14
C ASN A 201 8.26 11.29 -5.53
N LYS A 202 8.26 10.05 -5.00
CA LYS A 202 7.13 9.14 -5.13
C LYS A 202 6.06 9.47 -4.08
N ALA A 203 4.78 9.23 -4.40
CA ALA A 203 3.69 9.32 -3.44
C ALA A 203 3.45 7.95 -2.80
N ILE A 204 3.32 7.89 -1.47
CA ILE A 204 3.17 6.64 -0.74
C ILE A 204 1.95 6.71 0.15
N LEU A 205 0.99 5.81 -0.04
CA LEU A 205 -0.09 5.54 0.91
C LEU A 205 0.33 4.34 1.76
N LEU A 206 0.72 4.59 3.00
CA LEU A 206 1.10 3.58 3.98
C LEU A 206 -0.11 3.21 4.84
N VAL A 207 -0.51 1.97 4.80
CA VAL A 207 -1.59 1.42 5.64
C VAL A 207 -0.98 0.47 6.65
N SER A 208 -1.08 0.79 7.93
CA SER A 208 -0.57 -0.07 9.01
C SER A 208 -1.52 -0.05 10.21
N LEU A 209 -1.58 -1.17 10.93
CA LEU A 209 -2.24 -1.29 12.23
C LEU A 209 -1.27 -0.97 13.38
N GLU A 210 0.03 -0.96 13.11
CA GLU A 210 1.07 -0.58 14.05
C GLU A 210 1.20 0.96 14.06
N LEU A 211 0.77 1.57 15.16
CA LEU A 211 0.74 3.04 15.28
C LEU A 211 2.15 3.64 15.25
N ASP A 212 3.12 2.95 15.84
CA ASP A 212 4.53 3.34 15.82
C ASP A 212 5.06 3.42 14.38
N GLU A 213 4.75 2.43 13.53
CA GLU A 213 5.14 2.44 12.12
C GLU A 213 4.55 3.63 11.36
N ILE A 214 3.26 3.94 11.62
CA ILE A 214 2.59 5.10 11.03
C ILE A 214 3.25 6.40 11.46
N MET A 215 3.52 6.58 12.75
CA MET A 215 4.12 7.80 13.29
C MET A 215 5.57 8.00 12.85
N ASP A 216 6.34 6.92 12.77
CA ASP A 216 7.77 6.97 12.40
C ASP A 216 8.00 7.27 10.91
N LEU A 217 7.08 6.87 10.04
CA LEU A 217 7.28 6.95 8.60
C LEU A 217 6.50 8.06 7.90
N SER A 218 5.38 8.48 8.47
CA SER A 218 4.44 9.35 7.77
C SER A 218 4.80 10.83 7.88
N ASP A 219 4.51 11.58 6.83
CA ASP A 219 4.53 13.04 6.84
C ASP A 219 3.19 13.59 7.33
N ARG A 220 2.08 12.99 6.86
CA ARG A 220 0.72 13.22 7.37
C ARG A 220 0.04 11.89 7.69
N ILE A 221 -0.91 11.94 8.61
CA ILE A 221 -1.66 10.76 9.05
C ILE A 221 -3.15 11.00 8.84
N ALA A 222 -3.77 10.15 8.04
CA ALA A 222 -5.22 10.06 7.88
C ALA A 222 -5.77 9.00 8.83
N VAL A 223 -6.80 9.33 9.59
CA VAL A 223 -7.46 8.39 10.50
C VAL A 223 -8.79 7.96 9.91
N ILE A 224 -8.96 6.64 9.75
CA ILE A 224 -10.21 6.06 9.27
C ILE A 224 -11.02 5.47 10.42
N TYR A 225 -12.30 5.81 10.48
CA TYR A 225 -13.27 5.25 11.42
C TYR A 225 -14.58 5.00 10.70
N ASN A 226 -15.13 3.81 10.85
CA ASN A 226 -16.41 3.39 10.26
C ASN A 226 -16.57 3.68 8.75
N GLY A 227 -15.48 3.58 8.01
CA GLY A 227 -15.41 3.78 6.56
C GLY A 227 -15.21 5.22 6.11
N GLU A 228 -15.02 6.16 7.01
CA GLU A 228 -14.85 7.59 6.74
C GLU A 228 -13.49 8.10 7.26
N ILE A 229 -12.92 9.11 6.60
CA ILE A 229 -11.76 9.83 7.15
C ILE A 229 -12.28 10.82 8.19
N VAL A 230 -11.95 10.58 9.45
CA VAL A 230 -12.37 11.44 10.57
C VAL A 230 -11.39 12.57 10.84
N GLY A 231 -10.20 12.53 10.25
CA GLY A 231 -9.22 13.62 10.30
C GLY A 231 -7.97 13.28 9.54
N ILE A 232 -7.24 14.32 9.11
CA ILE A 232 -5.89 14.23 8.57
C ILE A 232 -5.05 15.24 9.32
N VAL A 233 -3.99 14.76 9.96
CA VAL A 233 -3.10 15.55 10.82
C VAL A 233 -1.66 15.49 10.33
N ASP A 234 -0.86 16.49 10.66
CA ASP A 234 0.58 16.45 10.46
C ASP A 234 1.21 15.48 11.48
N ALA A 235 2.07 14.59 11.03
CA ALA A 235 2.68 13.58 11.90
C ALA A 235 3.57 14.22 12.99
N ALA A 236 4.18 15.37 12.70
CA ALA A 236 5.02 16.10 13.65
C ALA A 236 4.21 16.86 14.73
N GLU A 237 2.91 17.07 14.51
CA GLU A 237 2.05 17.87 15.39
C GLU A 237 1.06 17.02 16.20
N THR A 238 1.07 15.69 16.04
CA THR A 238 0.15 14.76 16.73
C THR A 238 0.88 13.80 17.66
N ASN A 239 0.13 13.00 18.39
CA ASN A 239 0.63 11.98 19.30
C ASN A 239 -0.31 10.77 19.36
N GLU A 240 0.19 9.65 19.95
CA GLU A 240 -0.55 8.39 20.05
C GLU A 240 -1.92 8.55 20.72
N ASN A 241 -2.03 9.37 21.77
CA ASN A 241 -3.30 9.56 22.49
C ASN A 241 -4.35 10.24 21.62
N GLU A 242 -3.95 11.26 20.87
CA GLU A 242 -4.84 11.97 19.95
C GLU A 242 -5.31 11.05 18.82
N LEU A 243 -4.37 10.33 18.19
CA LEU A 243 -4.71 9.36 17.17
C LEU A 243 -5.62 8.24 17.70
N GLY A 244 -5.35 7.74 18.91
CA GLY A 244 -6.20 6.75 19.59
C GLY A 244 -7.64 7.25 19.81
N LEU A 245 -7.82 8.51 20.23
CA LEU A 245 -9.14 9.12 20.39
C LEU A 245 -9.87 9.24 19.05
N MET A 246 -9.17 9.63 17.97
CA MET A 246 -9.74 9.68 16.62
C MET A 246 -10.14 8.29 16.13
N MET A 247 -9.26 7.31 16.31
CA MET A 247 -9.48 5.90 15.90
C MET A 247 -10.67 5.26 16.63
N SER A 248 -10.94 5.65 17.88
CA SER A 248 -12.10 5.17 18.65
C SER A 248 -13.43 5.82 18.23
N GLY A 249 -13.39 6.86 17.40
CA GLY A 249 -14.53 7.66 17.02
C GLY A 249 -15.07 8.55 18.14
N ALA A 250 -14.34 8.71 19.24
CA ALA A 250 -14.77 9.55 20.36
C ALA A 250 -14.94 11.01 19.97
N LEU A 251 -13.99 11.55 19.19
CA LEU A 251 -14.05 12.91 18.67
C LEU A 251 -15.19 13.09 17.65
N HIS A 252 -15.42 12.12 16.78
CA HIS A 252 -16.49 12.15 15.80
C HIS A 252 -17.87 12.16 16.47
N LYS A 253 -18.10 11.30 17.46
CA LYS A 253 -19.34 11.27 18.25
C LYS A 253 -19.60 12.58 19.02
N ALA A 254 -18.54 13.20 19.57
CA ALA A 254 -18.65 14.48 20.25
C ALA A 254 -19.04 15.61 19.29
N GLN A 255 -18.50 15.63 18.08
CA GLN A 255 -18.86 16.61 17.04
C GLN A 255 -20.30 16.41 16.52
N GLU A 256 -20.74 15.17 16.28
CA GLU A 256 -22.12 14.85 15.92
C GLU A 256 -23.13 15.26 17.03
N ALA A 257 -22.78 14.97 18.29
CA ALA A 257 -23.61 15.37 19.43
C ALA A 257 -23.75 16.89 19.53
N ALA A 258 -22.65 17.62 19.32
CA ALA A 258 -22.67 19.09 19.32
C ALA A 258 -23.50 19.67 18.17
N GLN A 259 -23.49 19.04 16.98
CA GLN A 259 -24.29 19.49 15.84
C GLN A 259 -25.79 19.13 15.95
N THR A 260 -26.11 18.03 16.65
CA THR A 260 -27.50 17.55 16.79
C THR A 260 -28.17 18.00 18.08
N GLY A 261 -27.47 18.72 18.97
CA GLY A 261 -28.00 19.22 20.24
C GLY A 261 -28.38 18.12 21.25
N ARG A 262 -27.84 16.91 21.09
CA ARG A 262 -28.02 15.77 22.00
C ARG A 262 -26.84 15.67 22.94
N GLU A 263 -27.04 15.70 24.24
CA GLU A 263 -26.01 15.38 25.23
C GLU A 263 -25.50 13.94 25.03
N PRO A 264 -24.17 13.72 25.15
CA PRO A 264 -23.62 12.36 25.09
C PRO A 264 -24.17 11.54 26.26
N ALA A 265 -24.75 10.37 25.96
CA ALA A 265 -25.17 9.42 26.97
C ALA A 265 -23.93 8.97 27.79
N HIS A 266 -23.95 9.25 29.08
CA HIS A 266 -22.97 8.73 30.02
C HIS A 266 -23.04 7.19 30.04
N VAL A 267 -21.93 6.52 29.67
CA VAL A 267 -21.69 5.11 29.93
C VAL A 267 -20.55 5.00 30.95
#